data_399391c40d12a5ffef6eafc583facb21
#
_entry.id   399391c40d12a5ffef6eafc583facb21
#
_cell.length_a   1.000
_cell.length_b   1.000
_cell.length_c   1.000
_cell.angle_alpha   90.00
_cell.angle_beta   90.00
_cell.angle_gamma   90.00
#
_symmetry.space_group_name_H-M   'P 1'
#
loop_
_entity.id
_entity.type
_entity.pdbx_description
1 polymer ?
#
loop_
_entity_poly.entity_id
_entity_poly.type
_entity_poly.pdbx_seq_one_letter_code
_entity_poly.pdbx_strand_id
1 'polypeptide(L)'
;NNVTLRLGKKALFEDVNIKFTEGNCYGLIGANGAGKSTFLKILSGQLETTNGDIVITPGQRLSVLEQDHFKYDEYPVMDTVIMGNSRLYEIMKEKDAIYAKEDFTDEDGIRASELEAEFAEMDGWNAESDAATLLNGLGIDTDLHYSMMRDLNGSEKVKVLLARALFGNPDILLLDEPTNHLDLDAIAWLEEFLINFENTV
;
A
#
# COMPACT_ATOMS: atom_id res chain seq x y z
N ASN A 1 17.51 12.80 -8.75
CA ASN A 1 18.65 13.68 -9.06
C ASN A 1 18.14 15.11 -9.27
N ASN A 2 18.78 16.08 -8.63
CA ASN A 2 18.51 17.54 -8.77
C ASN A 2 17.04 17.91 -8.55
N VAL A 3 16.37 17.27 -7.61
CA VAL A 3 14.94 17.47 -7.37
C VAL A 3 14.72 18.78 -6.65
N THR A 4 13.91 19.65 -7.24
CA THR A 4 13.51 20.95 -6.69
C THR A 4 11.99 21.06 -6.71
N LEU A 5 11.41 21.54 -5.63
CA LEU A 5 10.01 21.92 -5.57
C LEU A 5 9.87 23.36 -5.10
N ARG A 6 9.19 24.17 -5.90
CA ARG A 6 8.86 25.54 -5.59
C ARG A 6 7.34 25.71 -5.44
N LEU A 7 6.96 26.39 -4.38
CA LEU A 7 5.60 26.85 -4.15
C LEU A 7 5.58 28.37 -4.32
N GLY A 8 5.23 28.83 -5.53
CA GLY A 8 5.34 30.22 -5.91
C GLY A 8 6.81 30.68 -5.99
N LYS A 9 7.14 31.75 -5.28
CA LYS A 9 8.51 32.32 -5.29
C LYS A 9 9.48 31.60 -4.33
N LYS A 10 8.98 30.77 -3.42
CA LYS A 10 9.78 30.10 -2.40
C LYS A 10 10.00 28.64 -2.75
N ALA A 11 11.26 28.20 -2.71
CA ALA A 11 11.58 26.77 -2.78
C ALA A 11 11.27 26.10 -1.45
N LEU A 12 10.54 25.00 -1.47
CA LEU A 12 10.32 24.14 -0.30
C LEU A 12 11.58 23.32 -0.04
N PHE A 13 12.17 22.77 -1.10
CA PHE A 13 13.52 22.21 -1.14
C PHE A 13 14.09 22.39 -2.55
N GLU A 14 15.41 22.37 -2.65
CA GLU A 14 16.13 22.71 -3.86
C GLU A 14 17.35 21.79 -4.03
N ASP A 15 17.55 21.32 -5.26
CA ASP A 15 18.71 20.53 -5.68
C ASP A 15 18.99 19.29 -4.82
N VAL A 16 17.95 18.54 -4.49
CA VAL A 16 18.05 17.34 -3.66
C VAL A 16 18.52 16.16 -4.51
N ASN A 17 19.61 15.56 -4.08
CA ASN A 17 20.22 14.39 -4.71
C ASN A 17 20.34 13.26 -3.66
N ILE A 18 19.49 12.26 -3.75
CA ILE A 18 19.47 11.12 -2.83
C ILE A 18 19.32 9.83 -3.64
N LYS A 19 20.07 8.80 -3.24
CA LYS A 19 19.93 7.44 -3.71
C LYS A 19 19.48 6.55 -2.56
N PHE A 20 18.34 5.90 -2.73
CA PHE A 20 17.88 4.86 -1.82
C PHE A 20 18.33 3.50 -2.33
N THR A 21 18.96 2.72 -1.46
CA THR A 21 19.48 1.39 -1.79
C THR A 21 18.51 0.33 -1.30
N GLU A 22 18.33 -0.72 -2.08
CA GLU A 22 17.44 -1.84 -1.76
C GLU A 22 17.74 -2.45 -0.38
N GLY A 23 16.68 -2.90 0.29
CA GLY A 23 16.77 -3.62 1.55
C GLY A 23 17.08 -2.76 2.78
N ASN A 24 17.02 -1.44 2.68
CA ASN A 24 17.27 -0.54 3.78
C ASN A 24 16.00 0.18 4.25
N CYS A 25 15.94 0.45 5.54
CA CYS A 25 14.93 1.31 6.15
C CYS A 25 15.49 2.72 6.34
N TYR A 26 14.80 3.71 5.78
CA TYR A 26 15.19 5.12 5.84
C TYR A 26 14.20 5.93 6.66
N GLY A 27 14.69 6.74 7.57
CA GLY A 27 13.89 7.70 8.33
C GLY A 27 14.03 9.10 7.78
N LEU A 28 12.92 9.76 7.47
CA LEU A 28 12.89 11.16 7.09
C LEU A 28 12.51 12.01 8.30
N ILE A 29 13.46 12.77 8.81
CA ILE A 29 13.32 13.56 10.03
C ILE A 29 13.31 15.04 9.72
N GLY A 30 12.44 15.77 10.36
CA GLY A 30 12.34 17.23 10.24
C GLY A 30 11.17 17.78 11.03
N ALA A 31 11.15 19.09 11.21
CA ALA A 31 10.03 19.78 11.87
C ALA A 31 8.74 19.68 11.07
N ASN A 32 7.59 19.85 11.74
CA ASN A 32 6.31 19.98 11.06
C ASN A 32 6.36 21.17 10.08
N GLY A 33 5.88 20.95 8.86
CA GLY A 33 5.94 21.96 7.81
C GLY A 33 7.27 22.05 7.05
N ALA A 34 8.24 21.17 7.35
CA ALA A 34 9.53 21.12 6.64
C ALA A 34 9.43 20.48 5.23
N GLY A 35 8.27 19.96 4.86
CA GLY A 35 8.03 19.37 3.53
C GLY A 35 8.19 17.86 3.45
N LYS A 36 8.22 17.13 4.57
CA LYS A 36 8.36 15.66 4.61
C LYS A 36 7.26 14.95 3.82
N SER A 37 6.00 15.24 4.11
CA SER A 37 4.85 14.66 3.41
C SER A 37 4.84 15.02 1.94
N THR A 38 5.23 16.23 1.61
CA THR A 38 5.35 16.71 0.24
C THR A 38 6.44 15.97 -0.52
N PHE A 39 7.57 15.71 0.12
CA PHE A 39 8.66 14.92 -0.45
C PHE A 39 8.19 13.47 -0.74
N LEU A 40 7.45 12.84 0.17
CA LEU A 40 6.87 11.52 -0.05
C LEU A 40 5.86 11.51 -1.21
N LYS A 41 5.06 12.56 -1.38
CA LYS A 41 4.15 12.71 -2.53
C LYS A 41 4.90 12.79 -3.86
N ILE A 42 6.05 13.43 -3.88
CA ILE A 42 6.92 13.48 -5.06
C ILE A 42 7.50 12.10 -5.35
N LEU A 43 8.01 11.40 -4.34
CA LEU A 43 8.53 10.03 -4.51
C LEU A 43 7.48 9.05 -5.01
N SER A 44 6.24 9.23 -4.62
CA SER A 44 5.10 8.39 -5.04
C SER A 44 4.52 8.75 -6.41
N GLY A 45 4.96 9.85 -7.01
CA GLY A 45 4.40 10.35 -8.26
C GLY A 45 3.07 11.11 -8.12
N GLN A 46 2.60 11.38 -6.90
CA GLN A 46 1.37 12.14 -6.66
C GLN A 46 1.55 13.64 -6.89
N LEU A 47 2.77 14.11 -6.90
CA LEU A 47 3.13 15.50 -7.13
C LEU A 47 4.33 15.60 -8.05
N GLU A 48 4.24 16.45 -9.07
CA GLU A 48 5.34 16.69 -9.98
C GLU A 48 6.39 17.64 -9.38
N THR A 49 7.64 17.43 -9.74
CA THR A 49 8.75 18.30 -9.37
C THR A 49 8.79 19.56 -10.25
N THR A 50 9.32 20.65 -9.73
CA THR A 50 9.63 21.83 -10.55
C THR A 50 10.83 21.55 -11.47
N ASN A 51 11.86 20.89 -10.93
CA ASN A 51 13.02 20.41 -11.66
C ASN A 51 13.48 19.08 -11.10
N GLY A 52 14.22 18.32 -11.89
CA GLY A 52 14.84 17.06 -11.49
C GLY A 52 13.99 15.85 -11.80
N ASP A 53 14.57 14.69 -11.61
CA ASP A 53 13.99 13.41 -11.95
C ASP A 53 13.99 12.45 -10.77
N ILE A 54 12.93 11.65 -10.68
CA ILE A 54 12.84 10.51 -9.78
C ILE A 54 12.83 9.26 -10.64
N VAL A 55 13.77 8.36 -10.36
CA VAL A 55 13.91 7.09 -11.07
C VAL A 55 13.67 5.94 -10.08
N ILE A 56 12.70 5.10 -10.39
CA ILE A 56 12.44 3.83 -9.71
C ILE A 56 12.78 2.71 -10.68
N THR A 57 13.52 1.71 -10.21
CA THR A 57 13.90 0.57 -11.05
C THR A 57 12.64 -0.08 -11.65
N PRO A 58 12.58 -0.29 -12.98
CA PRO A 58 11.43 -0.92 -13.60
C PRO A 58 11.10 -2.30 -13.00
N GLY A 59 9.81 -2.58 -12.86
CA GLY A 59 9.32 -3.83 -12.30
C GLY A 59 9.19 -3.85 -10.78
N GLN A 60 9.68 -2.85 -10.07
CA GLN A 60 9.49 -2.71 -8.63
C GLN A 60 8.10 -2.18 -8.31
N ARG A 61 7.46 -2.79 -7.30
CA ARG A 61 6.16 -2.36 -6.82
C ARG A 61 6.30 -1.37 -5.67
N LEU A 62 5.80 -0.16 -5.90
CA LEU A 62 5.76 0.91 -4.92
C LEU A 62 4.42 0.86 -4.18
N SER A 63 4.47 0.82 -2.86
CA SER A 63 3.30 0.95 -2.00
C SER A 63 3.39 2.22 -1.17
N VAL A 64 2.29 2.96 -1.09
CA VAL A 64 2.20 4.23 -0.38
C VAL A 64 1.07 4.16 0.62
N LEU A 65 1.29 4.67 1.83
CA LEU A 65 0.22 4.84 2.80
C LEU A 65 -0.76 5.89 2.30
N GLU A 66 -1.98 5.45 1.97
CA GLU A 66 -3.06 6.30 1.47
C GLU A 66 -3.57 7.23 2.58
N GLN A 67 -3.75 8.51 2.27
CA GLN A 67 -4.21 9.52 3.24
C GLN A 67 -5.71 9.80 3.16
N ASP A 68 -6.37 9.45 2.06
CA ASP A 68 -7.82 9.61 1.92
C ASP A 68 -8.57 8.48 2.60
N HIS A 69 -9.06 8.74 3.80
CA HIS A 69 -9.75 7.77 4.66
C HIS A 69 -11.10 7.30 4.08
N PHE A 70 -11.70 8.05 3.19
CA PHE A 70 -13.04 7.79 2.65
C PHE A 70 -13.04 7.13 1.27
N LYS A 71 -11.88 7.03 0.66
CA LYS A 71 -11.73 6.53 -0.71
C LYS A 71 -12.29 5.11 -0.91
N TYR A 72 -12.26 4.29 0.12
CA TYR A 72 -12.64 2.88 0.07
C TYR A 72 -13.94 2.57 0.81
N ASP A 73 -14.77 3.56 1.13
CA ASP A 73 -15.98 3.39 1.92
C ASP A 73 -16.98 2.37 1.32
N GLU A 74 -16.98 2.21 0.01
CA GLU A 74 -17.85 1.28 -0.72
C GLU A 74 -17.31 -0.16 -0.77
N TYR A 75 -16.17 -0.43 -0.16
CA TYR A 75 -15.52 -1.75 -0.18
C TYR A 75 -15.47 -2.38 1.21
N PRO A 76 -15.50 -3.74 1.29
CA PRO A 76 -15.21 -4.44 2.52
C PRO A 76 -13.76 -4.19 3.00
N VAL A 77 -13.54 -4.29 4.29
CA VAL A 77 -12.22 -4.14 4.92
C VAL A 77 -11.20 -5.12 4.29
N MET A 78 -11.55 -6.39 4.19
CA MET A 78 -10.69 -7.41 3.61
C MET A 78 -10.29 -7.08 2.17
N ASP A 79 -11.24 -6.69 1.34
CA ASP A 79 -11.00 -6.29 -0.06
C ASP A 79 -10.07 -5.08 -0.13
N THR A 80 -10.26 -4.09 0.72
CA THR A 80 -9.43 -2.88 0.79
C THR A 80 -7.97 -3.22 1.05
N VAL A 81 -7.68 -4.14 1.96
CA VAL A 81 -6.30 -4.58 2.24
C VAL A 81 -5.70 -5.28 1.03
N ILE A 82 -6.42 -6.22 0.44
CA ILE A 82 -5.93 -6.99 -0.73
C ILE A 82 -5.70 -6.09 -1.95
N MET A 83 -6.46 -5.01 -2.11
CA MET A 83 -6.23 -3.98 -3.12
C MET A 83 -4.84 -3.34 -3.03
N GLY A 84 -4.13 -3.49 -1.93
CA GLY A 84 -2.72 -3.11 -1.81
C GLY A 84 -1.83 -3.79 -2.86
N ASN A 85 -2.21 -4.97 -3.32
CA ASN A 85 -1.68 -5.60 -4.51
C ASN A 85 -2.76 -5.59 -5.60
N SER A 86 -2.78 -4.54 -6.41
CA SER A 86 -3.84 -4.30 -7.42
C SER A 86 -4.03 -5.46 -8.38
N ARG A 87 -2.93 -6.04 -8.86
CA ARG A 87 -3.01 -7.15 -9.82
C ARG A 87 -3.63 -8.39 -9.19
N LEU A 88 -3.26 -8.72 -7.96
CA LEU A 88 -3.86 -9.85 -7.24
C LEU A 88 -5.37 -9.66 -7.06
N TYR A 89 -5.78 -8.46 -6.68
CA TYR A 89 -7.20 -8.13 -6.52
C TYR A 89 -7.98 -8.23 -7.83
N GLU A 90 -7.43 -7.72 -8.93
CA GLU A 90 -8.01 -7.85 -10.27
C GLU A 90 -8.20 -9.31 -10.68
N ILE A 91 -7.19 -10.16 -10.43
CA ILE A 91 -7.25 -11.60 -10.72
C ILE A 91 -8.38 -12.25 -9.91
N MET A 92 -8.47 -11.96 -8.62
CA MET A 92 -9.51 -12.51 -7.76
C MET A 92 -10.91 -12.14 -8.28
N LYS A 93 -11.13 -10.89 -8.67
CA LYS A 93 -12.42 -10.42 -9.17
C LYS A 93 -12.75 -10.98 -10.54
N GLU A 94 -11.79 -11.07 -11.44
CA GLU A 94 -11.99 -11.67 -12.76
C GLU A 94 -12.32 -13.16 -12.67
N LYS A 95 -11.60 -13.89 -11.81
CA LYS A 95 -11.91 -15.31 -11.53
C LYS A 95 -13.33 -15.48 -11.01
N ASP A 96 -13.73 -14.71 -10.01
CA ASP A 96 -15.07 -14.78 -9.43
C ASP A 96 -16.14 -14.50 -10.51
N ALA A 97 -15.92 -13.52 -11.36
CA ALA A 97 -16.81 -13.18 -12.45
C ALA A 97 -16.93 -14.30 -13.49
N ILE A 98 -15.81 -14.94 -13.85
CA ILE A 98 -15.81 -16.06 -14.81
C ILE A 98 -16.54 -17.26 -14.23
N TYR A 99 -16.26 -17.64 -12.99
CA TYR A 99 -16.91 -18.79 -12.34
C TYR A 99 -18.39 -18.55 -12.01
N ALA A 100 -18.83 -17.31 -11.95
CA ALA A 100 -20.23 -16.95 -11.75
C ALA A 100 -21.07 -16.95 -13.03
N LYS A 101 -20.45 -17.12 -14.20
CA LYS A 101 -21.18 -17.16 -15.48
C LYS A 101 -22.06 -18.40 -15.59
N GLU A 102 -23.29 -18.20 -16.03
CA GLU A 102 -24.22 -19.29 -16.37
C GLU A 102 -23.80 -20.00 -17.65
N ASP A 103 -23.25 -19.26 -18.60
CA ASP A 103 -22.79 -19.72 -19.92
C ASP A 103 -21.24 -19.78 -19.94
N PHE A 104 -20.66 -20.75 -19.20
CA PHE A 104 -19.22 -20.98 -19.15
C PHE A 104 -18.73 -21.61 -20.46
N THR A 105 -17.87 -20.90 -21.19
CA THR A 105 -17.31 -21.32 -22.47
C THR A 105 -15.94 -21.97 -22.34
N ASP A 106 -15.44 -22.60 -23.41
CA ASP A 106 -14.06 -23.14 -23.45
C ASP A 106 -13.01 -22.02 -23.31
N GLU A 107 -13.30 -20.84 -23.87
CA GLU A 107 -12.46 -19.64 -23.73
C GLU A 107 -12.39 -19.14 -22.28
N ASP A 108 -13.53 -19.18 -21.59
CA ASP A 108 -13.59 -18.89 -20.16
C ASP A 108 -12.74 -19.86 -19.34
N GLY A 109 -12.73 -21.15 -19.71
CA GLY A 109 -11.90 -22.19 -19.09
C GLY A 109 -10.41 -21.93 -19.27
N ILE A 110 -9.99 -21.52 -20.47
CA ILE A 110 -8.60 -21.15 -20.77
C ILE A 110 -8.20 -19.93 -19.94
N ARG A 111 -9.03 -18.88 -19.95
CA ARG A 111 -8.77 -17.66 -19.18
C ARG A 111 -8.70 -17.92 -17.68
N ALA A 112 -9.61 -18.74 -17.14
CA ALA A 112 -9.59 -19.14 -15.73
C ALA A 112 -8.30 -19.87 -15.37
N SER A 113 -7.80 -20.75 -16.24
CA SER A 113 -6.54 -21.48 -16.02
C SER A 113 -5.33 -20.54 -16.00
N GLU A 114 -5.28 -19.55 -16.88
CA GLU A 114 -4.23 -18.53 -16.88
C GLU A 114 -4.25 -17.71 -15.59
N LEU A 115 -5.43 -17.30 -15.14
CA LEU A 115 -5.61 -16.55 -13.91
C LEU A 115 -5.24 -17.37 -12.67
N GLU A 116 -5.58 -18.66 -12.64
CA GLU A 116 -5.19 -19.57 -11.55
C GLU A 116 -3.67 -19.72 -11.45
N ALA A 117 -2.98 -19.83 -12.57
CA ALA A 117 -1.53 -19.89 -12.61
C ALA A 117 -0.89 -18.62 -12.06
N GLU A 118 -1.34 -17.46 -12.50
CA GLU A 118 -0.85 -16.16 -12.01
C GLU A 118 -1.18 -15.95 -10.52
N PHE A 119 -2.38 -16.34 -10.11
CA PHE A 119 -2.82 -16.31 -8.71
C PHE A 119 -1.91 -17.16 -7.80
N ALA A 120 -1.55 -18.35 -8.24
CA ALA A 120 -0.63 -19.22 -7.50
C ALA A 120 0.78 -18.64 -7.41
N GLU A 121 1.30 -18.03 -8.50
CA GLU A 121 2.60 -17.36 -8.51
C GLU A 121 2.65 -16.16 -7.54
N MET A 122 1.54 -15.49 -7.33
CA MET A 122 1.41 -14.35 -6.41
C MET A 122 1.06 -14.77 -4.98
N ASP A 123 1.08 -16.06 -4.67
CA ASP A 123 0.67 -16.61 -3.36
C ASP A 123 -0.77 -16.21 -2.96
N GLY A 124 -1.64 -16.17 -3.93
CA GLY A 124 -3.02 -15.70 -3.77
C GLY A 124 -3.86 -16.53 -2.80
N TRP A 125 -3.55 -17.80 -2.62
CA TRP A 125 -4.22 -18.70 -1.67
C TRP A 125 -4.06 -18.24 -0.21
N ASN A 126 -2.99 -17.52 0.10
CA ASN A 126 -2.71 -16.96 1.42
C ASN A 126 -3.15 -15.50 1.57
N ALA A 127 -3.74 -14.88 0.54
CA ALA A 127 -4.07 -13.46 0.54
C ALA A 127 -4.96 -13.05 1.72
N GLU A 128 -6.04 -13.76 1.99
CA GLU A 128 -6.94 -13.47 3.10
C GLU A 128 -6.28 -13.68 4.47
N SER A 129 -5.50 -14.75 4.64
CA SER A 129 -4.82 -15.00 5.90
C SER A 129 -3.69 -13.99 6.14
N ASP A 130 -2.98 -13.58 5.12
CA ASP A 130 -1.96 -12.53 5.21
C ASP A 130 -2.59 -11.18 5.56
N ALA A 131 -3.69 -10.83 4.90
CA ALA A 131 -4.45 -9.62 5.22
C ALA A 131 -4.99 -9.64 6.66
N ALA A 132 -5.51 -10.76 7.11
CA ALA A 132 -6.00 -10.92 8.49
C ALA A 132 -4.88 -10.75 9.52
N THR A 133 -3.69 -11.28 9.24
CA THR A 133 -2.51 -11.11 10.10
C THR A 133 -2.13 -9.64 10.24
N LEU A 134 -2.12 -8.89 9.15
CA LEU A 134 -1.85 -7.44 9.17
C LEU A 134 -2.91 -6.67 9.95
N LEU A 135 -4.18 -6.95 9.71
CA LEU A 135 -5.29 -6.30 10.40
C LEU A 135 -5.26 -6.56 11.92
N ASN A 136 -5.10 -7.80 12.32
CA ASN A 136 -5.00 -8.18 13.73
C ASN A 136 -3.79 -7.53 14.41
N GLY A 137 -2.64 -7.51 13.75
CA GLY A 137 -1.43 -6.89 14.26
C GLY A 137 -1.59 -5.39 14.51
N LEU A 138 -2.35 -4.71 13.67
CA LEU A 138 -2.63 -3.28 13.79
C LEU A 138 -3.82 -2.94 14.71
N GLY A 139 -4.47 -3.96 15.29
CA GLY A 139 -5.55 -3.76 16.25
C GLY A 139 -6.97 -3.72 15.66
N ILE A 140 -7.14 -4.23 14.44
CA ILE A 140 -8.46 -4.46 13.85
C ILE A 140 -8.88 -5.90 14.10
N ASP A 141 -9.87 -6.09 14.96
CA ASP A 141 -10.36 -7.41 15.34
C ASP A 141 -10.99 -8.17 14.16
N THR A 142 -10.95 -9.49 14.24
CA THR A 142 -11.49 -10.39 13.22
C THR A 142 -12.96 -10.10 12.87
N ASP A 143 -13.75 -9.66 13.83
CA ASP A 143 -15.16 -9.29 13.65
C ASP A 143 -15.38 -8.19 12.60
N LEU A 144 -14.37 -7.34 12.41
CA LEU A 144 -14.42 -6.20 11.47
C LEU A 144 -13.87 -6.51 10.09
N HIS A 145 -13.22 -7.66 9.89
CA HIS A 145 -12.50 -7.96 8.65
C HIS A 145 -13.41 -8.00 7.42
N TYR A 146 -14.66 -8.37 7.56
CA TYR A 146 -15.65 -8.43 6.47
C TYR A 146 -16.70 -7.32 6.54
N SER A 147 -16.54 -6.38 7.47
CA SER A 147 -17.38 -5.17 7.53
C SER A 147 -17.05 -4.24 6.37
N MET A 148 -17.98 -3.36 6.04
CA MET A 148 -17.73 -2.32 5.05
C MET A 148 -16.86 -1.22 5.65
N MET A 149 -15.97 -0.65 4.85
CA MET A 149 -15.10 0.45 5.30
C MET A 149 -15.91 1.63 5.87
N ARG A 150 -17.05 1.96 5.26
CA ARG A 150 -17.91 3.06 5.73
C ARG A 150 -18.43 2.89 7.16
N ASP A 151 -18.52 1.65 7.65
CA ASP A 151 -19.01 1.34 8.99
C ASP A 151 -17.93 1.47 10.08
N LEU A 152 -16.67 1.66 9.69
CA LEU A 152 -15.57 1.88 10.61
C LEU A 152 -15.46 3.36 11.01
N ASN A 153 -14.92 3.61 12.23
CA ASN A 153 -14.55 4.96 12.62
C ASN A 153 -13.24 5.43 11.91
N GLY A 154 -12.92 6.71 12.04
CA GLY A 154 -11.75 7.29 11.35
C GLY A 154 -10.42 6.65 11.75
N SER A 155 -10.23 6.33 13.03
CA SER A 155 -9.03 5.65 13.52
C SER A 155 -8.89 4.24 12.95
N GLU A 156 -9.99 3.49 12.91
CA GLU A 156 -10.02 2.15 12.31
C GLU A 156 -9.73 2.18 10.80
N LYS A 157 -10.29 3.15 10.08
CA LYS A 157 -10.02 3.34 8.65
C LYS A 157 -8.54 3.56 8.38
N VAL A 158 -7.87 4.39 9.16
CA VAL A 158 -6.42 4.66 9.04
C VAL A 158 -5.61 3.38 9.23
N LYS A 159 -5.94 2.56 10.21
CA LYS A 159 -5.29 1.26 10.46
C LYS A 159 -5.47 0.29 9.27
N VAL A 160 -6.65 0.24 8.70
CA VAL A 160 -6.92 -0.59 7.50
C VAL A 160 -6.09 -0.10 6.31
N LEU A 161 -5.98 1.21 6.10
CA LEU A 161 -5.14 1.76 5.04
C LEU A 161 -3.65 1.47 5.25
N LEU A 162 -3.19 1.43 6.49
CA LEU A 162 -1.84 0.99 6.81
C LEU A 162 -1.65 -0.50 6.48
N ALA A 163 -2.59 -1.36 6.87
CA ALA A 163 -2.56 -2.78 6.49
C ALA A 163 -2.51 -2.95 4.96
N ARG A 164 -3.28 -2.18 4.22
CA ARG A 164 -3.26 -2.15 2.76
C ARG A 164 -1.88 -1.78 2.21
N ALA A 165 -1.24 -0.78 2.77
CA ALA A 165 0.11 -0.37 2.35
C ALA A 165 1.15 -1.47 2.58
N LEU A 166 1.05 -2.20 3.68
CA LEU A 166 1.98 -3.29 4.03
C LEU A 166 1.72 -4.59 3.26
N PHE A 167 0.52 -4.76 2.70
CA PHE A 167 0.10 -6.00 2.07
C PHE A 167 0.90 -6.36 0.83
N GLY A 168 1.18 -7.65 0.67
CA GLY A 168 1.72 -8.21 -0.56
C GLY A 168 3.22 -8.00 -0.77
N ASN A 169 3.98 -7.72 0.28
CA ASN A 169 5.45 -7.57 0.22
C ASN A 169 5.92 -6.58 -0.86
N PRO A 170 5.55 -5.30 -0.79
CA PRO A 170 5.98 -4.32 -1.78
C PRO A 170 7.51 -4.16 -1.82
N ASP A 171 8.05 -3.84 -2.98
CA ASP A 171 9.48 -3.61 -3.16
C ASP A 171 9.94 -2.31 -2.51
N ILE A 172 9.08 -1.28 -2.56
CA ILE A 172 9.29 0.01 -1.94
C ILE A 172 8.04 0.39 -1.17
N LEU A 173 8.20 0.74 0.09
CA LEU A 173 7.12 1.13 0.99
C LEU A 173 7.35 2.57 1.49
N LEU A 174 6.40 3.45 1.25
CA LEU A 174 6.41 4.85 1.70
C LEU A 174 5.36 5.06 2.77
N LEU A 175 5.81 5.35 4.00
CA LEU A 175 4.97 5.59 5.16
C LEU A 175 5.15 7.00 5.69
N ASP A 176 4.05 7.74 5.79
CA ASP A 176 4.00 9.07 6.39
C ASP A 176 3.28 8.98 7.74
N GLU A 177 4.02 9.17 8.82
CA GLU A 177 3.53 9.12 10.21
C GLU A 177 2.66 7.88 10.50
N PRO A 178 3.16 6.65 10.24
CA PRO A 178 2.34 5.44 10.28
C PRO A 178 1.85 5.06 11.67
N THR A 179 2.43 5.62 12.74
CA THR A 179 2.08 5.29 14.13
C THR A 179 0.98 6.17 14.73
N ASN A 180 0.50 7.21 14.06
CA ASN A 180 -0.42 8.22 14.61
C ASN A 180 -1.69 7.58 15.02
N HIS A 181 -2.28 6.67 14.93
CA HIS A 181 -3.54 6.13 15.41
C HIS A 181 -3.39 4.75 16.06
N LEU A 182 -2.14 4.36 16.30
CA LEU A 182 -1.82 3.05 16.85
C LEU A 182 -1.65 3.13 18.38
N ASP A 183 -2.12 2.09 19.07
CA ASP A 183 -1.77 1.85 20.46
C ASP A 183 -0.37 1.25 20.59
N LEU A 184 0.13 1.07 21.81
CA LEU A 184 1.47 0.57 22.05
C LEU A 184 1.70 -0.84 21.49
N ASP A 185 0.72 -1.71 21.56
CA ASP A 185 0.82 -3.07 21.04
C ASP A 185 0.93 -3.07 19.51
N ALA A 186 0.13 -2.24 18.84
CA ALA A 186 0.17 -2.08 17.39
C ALA A 186 1.47 -1.43 16.92
N ILE A 187 2.00 -0.46 17.66
CA ILE A 187 3.31 0.16 17.38
C ILE A 187 4.42 -0.90 17.48
N ALA A 188 4.43 -1.69 18.55
CA ALA A 188 5.42 -2.75 18.73
C ALA A 188 5.32 -3.80 17.61
N TRP A 189 4.13 -4.18 17.20
CA TRP A 189 3.91 -5.09 16.08
C TRP A 189 4.45 -4.51 14.77
N LEU A 190 4.17 -3.24 14.49
CA LEU A 190 4.64 -2.55 13.28
C LEU A 190 6.16 -2.43 13.25
N GLU A 191 6.79 -2.10 14.38
CA GLU A 191 8.24 -2.04 14.51
C GLU A 191 8.88 -3.40 14.18
N GLU A 192 8.35 -4.48 14.73
CA GLU A 192 8.82 -5.84 14.44
C GLU A 192 8.61 -6.21 12.97
N PHE A 193 7.46 -5.86 12.40
CA PHE A 193 7.18 -6.05 10.98
C PHE A 193 8.24 -5.35 10.11
N LEU A 194 8.55 -4.09 10.40
CA LEU A 194 9.53 -3.30 9.62
C LEU A 194 10.97 -3.80 9.82
N ILE A 195 11.33 -4.30 11.00
CA ILE A 195 12.63 -4.93 11.25
C ILE A 195 12.82 -6.18 10.38
N ASN A 196 11.78 -6.97 10.22
CA ASN A 196 11.78 -8.20 9.41
C ASN A 196 11.47 -7.95 7.92
N PHE A 197 11.14 -6.72 7.57
CA PHE A 197 10.86 -6.33 6.19
C PHE A 197 12.16 -6.20 5.40
N GLU A 198 12.35 -7.06 4.41
CA GLU A 198 13.61 -7.17 3.66
C GLU A 198 13.75 -6.17 2.53
N ASN A 199 12.66 -5.52 2.13
CA ASN A 199 12.64 -4.54 1.06
C ASN A 199 12.85 -3.10 1.58
N THR A 200 12.76 -2.11 0.71
CA THR A 200 13.05 -0.71 1.04
C THR A 200 11.84 -0.01 1.69
N VAL A 201 12.05 0.68 2.79
CA VAL A 201 11.05 1.48 3.50
C VAL A 201 11.50 2.92 3.63
#